data_60aabc47803a7c465d524f3ceb7595cc
#
_entry.id   60aabc47803a7c465d524f3ceb7595cc
#
_cell.length_a   1.000
_cell.length_b   1.000
_cell.length_c   1.000
_cell.angle_alpha   90.00
_cell.angle_beta   90.00
_cell.angle_gamma   90.00
#
_symmetry.space_group_name_H-M   'P 1'
#
loop_
_entity.id
_entity.type
_entity.pdbx_description
1 polymer ?
#
loop_
_entity_poly.entity_id
_entity_poly.type
_entity_poly.pdbx_seq_one_letter_code
_entity_poly.pdbx_strand_id
1 'polypeptide(L)'
;MNGRRVTISLALTLAAAFIYYVVSIETTIAIALPVAVHELAHIIALRFFGLKVKSVRAELTGLCIDYCGFAEPLAHIAAAFAGPAGGFIYAYAASLIARETGCAWLELSAGISLLLSVFNLLPVLPLDGGRILLGLLTMLLGAQAGERIAYRISFAITAVLLAAGTVLAFNDGSKAPVAAAIWLMLAQRNGRAEGIREKEC
;
A
#
# COMPACT_ATOMS: atom_id res chain seq x y z
N MET A 1 -19.01 17.37 -17.94
CA MET A 1 -19.14 16.71 -16.63
C MET A 1 -18.44 15.35 -16.71
N ASN A 2 -17.13 15.28 -16.41
CA ASN A 2 -16.41 14.00 -16.40
C ASN A 2 -16.64 13.34 -15.03
N GLY A 3 -17.51 12.34 -14.99
CA GLY A 3 -17.77 11.56 -13.79
C GLY A 3 -16.49 10.88 -13.30
N ARG A 4 -16.21 10.99 -12.00
CA ARG A 4 -15.17 10.22 -11.31
C ARG A 4 -15.42 8.74 -11.59
N ARG A 5 -14.48 8.07 -12.25
CA ARG A 5 -14.61 6.64 -12.52
C ARG A 5 -13.95 5.88 -11.38
N VAL A 6 -14.76 5.12 -10.65
CA VAL A 6 -14.28 4.11 -9.72
C VAL A 6 -14.39 2.77 -10.43
N THR A 7 -13.29 2.06 -10.62
CA THR A 7 -13.27 0.74 -11.23
C THR A 7 -12.69 -0.26 -10.23
N ILE A 8 -13.37 -1.38 -10.08
CA ILE A 8 -12.95 -2.47 -9.21
C ILE A 8 -12.54 -3.62 -10.12
N SER A 9 -11.35 -4.17 -9.94
CA SER A 9 -10.91 -5.30 -10.75
C SER A 9 -11.70 -6.56 -10.40
N LEU A 10 -11.97 -7.39 -11.40
CA LEU A 10 -12.65 -8.68 -11.21
C LEU A 10 -11.90 -9.55 -10.19
N ALA A 11 -10.57 -9.51 -10.23
CA ALA A 11 -9.72 -10.28 -9.32
C ALA A 11 -9.91 -9.85 -7.85
N LEU A 12 -10.03 -8.54 -7.59
CA LEU A 12 -10.32 -8.04 -6.24
C LEU A 12 -11.71 -8.44 -5.77
N THR A 13 -12.71 -8.38 -6.68
CA THR A 13 -14.08 -8.81 -6.37
C THR A 13 -14.15 -10.29 -6.01
N LEU A 14 -13.45 -11.15 -6.77
CA LEU A 14 -13.38 -12.58 -6.51
C LEU A 14 -12.63 -12.87 -5.19
N ALA A 15 -11.54 -12.15 -4.91
CA ALA A 15 -10.81 -12.29 -3.66
C ALA A 15 -11.67 -11.87 -2.46
N ALA A 16 -12.41 -10.76 -2.55
CA ALA A 16 -13.32 -10.31 -1.52
C ALA A 16 -14.46 -11.31 -1.28
N ALA A 17 -15.05 -11.86 -2.35
CA ALA A 17 -16.08 -12.88 -2.26
C ALA A 17 -15.55 -14.19 -1.62
N PHE A 18 -14.33 -14.58 -1.95
CA PHE A 18 -13.66 -15.75 -1.35
C PHE A 18 -13.40 -15.53 0.15
N ILE A 19 -12.88 -14.36 0.53
CA ILE A 19 -12.66 -14.00 1.94
C ILE A 19 -13.99 -14.04 2.70
N TYR A 20 -15.04 -13.43 2.15
CA TYR A 20 -16.37 -13.43 2.76
C TYR A 20 -16.95 -14.84 2.95
N TYR A 21 -16.67 -15.76 2.02
CA TYR A 21 -17.15 -17.14 2.11
C TYR A 21 -16.37 -17.99 3.14
N VAL A 22 -15.05 -17.73 3.27
CA VAL A 22 -14.16 -18.57 4.11
C VAL A 22 -14.05 -18.04 5.54
N VAL A 23 -14.24 -16.74 5.73
CA VAL A 23 -13.97 -16.04 6.99
C VAL A 23 -15.25 -15.43 7.55
N SER A 24 -15.35 -15.29 8.88
CA SER A 24 -16.51 -14.65 9.52
C SER A 24 -16.66 -13.18 9.10
N ILE A 25 -17.89 -12.66 9.18
CA ILE A 25 -18.15 -11.24 8.87
C ILE A 25 -17.34 -10.29 9.75
N GLU A 26 -17.14 -10.62 11.01
CA GLU A 26 -16.34 -9.84 11.97
C GLU A 26 -14.88 -9.75 11.51
N THR A 27 -14.29 -10.88 11.11
CA THR A 27 -12.91 -10.90 10.59
C THR A 27 -12.80 -10.17 9.26
N THR A 28 -13.82 -10.27 8.40
CA THR A 28 -13.87 -9.50 7.14
C THR A 28 -13.87 -8.00 7.42
N ILE A 29 -14.66 -7.52 8.37
CA ILE A 29 -14.67 -6.11 8.79
C ILE A 29 -13.32 -5.74 9.41
N ALA A 30 -12.74 -6.60 10.27
CA ALA A 30 -11.45 -6.36 10.90
C ALA A 30 -10.30 -6.19 9.88
N ILE A 31 -10.40 -6.81 8.70
CA ILE A 31 -9.43 -6.66 7.60
C ILE A 31 -9.78 -5.44 6.74
N ALA A 32 -11.04 -5.25 6.36
CA ALA A 32 -11.43 -4.24 5.40
C ALA A 32 -11.31 -2.80 5.96
N LEU A 33 -11.60 -2.62 7.26
CA LEU A 33 -11.61 -1.30 7.88
C LEU A 33 -10.21 -0.65 7.93
N PRO A 34 -9.12 -1.32 8.36
CA PRO A 34 -7.77 -0.76 8.30
C PRO A 34 -7.34 -0.37 6.88
N VAL A 35 -7.65 -1.22 5.90
CA VAL A 35 -7.34 -0.93 4.49
C VAL A 35 -8.09 0.33 4.04
N ALA A 36 -9.39 0.43 4.34
CA ALA A 36 -10.19 1.60 3.97
C ALA A 36 -9.68 2.89 4.63
N VAL A 37 -9.28 2.84 5.90
CA VAL A 37 -8.71 3.99 6.62
C VAL A 37 -7.39 4.42 6.01
N HIS A 38 -6.50 3.48 5.71
CA HIS A 38 -5.21 3.72 5.06
C HIS A 38 -5.38 4.44 3.73
N GLU A 39 -6.24 3.91 2.85
CA GLU A 39 -6.48 4.49 1.52
C GLU A 39 -7.19 5.84 1.59
N LEU A 40 -8.12 5.99 2.54
CA LEU A 40 -8.82 7.27 2.75
C LEU A 40 -7.84 8.36 3.18
N ALA A 41 -6.84 8.03 4.00
CA ALA A 41 -5.81 8.97 4.43
C ALA A 41 -5.00 9.48 3.23
N HIS A 42 -4.63 8.64 2.26
CA HIS A 42 -4.01 9.06 1.00
C HIS A 42 -4.90 10.03 0.21
N ILE A 43 -6.19 9.70 0.06
CA ILE A 43 -7.14 10.54 -0.69
C ILE A 43 -7.31 11.90 -0.01
N ILE A 44 -7.40 11.95 1.31
CA ILE A 44 -7.50 13.20 2.08
C ILE A 44 -6.24 14.05 1.86
N ALA A 45 -5.06 13.47 1.98
CA ALA A 45 -3.80 14.17 1.78
C ALA A 45 -3.68 14.72 0.35
N LEU A 46 -3.97 13.92 -0.68
CA LEU A 46 -3.96 14.37 -2.07
C LEU A 46 -4.88 15.58 -2.29
N ARG A 47 -6.09 15.54 -1.71
CA ARG A 47 -7.02 16.67 -1.79
C ARG A 47 -6.54 17.91 -1.03
N PHE A 48 -5.93 17.71 0.13
CA PHE A 48 -5.36 18.81 0.93
C PHE A 48 -4.26 19.57 0.14
N PHE A 49 -3.44 18.83 -0.62
CA PHE A 49 -2.44 19.42 -1.50
C PHE A 49 -2.98 19.92 -2.85
N GLY A 50 -4.32 19.99 -3.02
CA GLY A 50 -4.97 20.55 -4.21
C GLY A 50 -4.92 19.64 -5.44
N LEU A 51 -4.49 18.39 -5.29
CA LEU A 51 -4.49 17.41 -6.38
C LEU A 51 -5.91 16.90 -6.66
N LYS A 52 -6.32 16.96 -7.91
CA LYS A 52 -7.65 16.50 -8.34
C LYS A 52 -7.58 15.01 -8.65
N VAL A 53 -8.19 14.19 -7.81
CA VAL A 53 -8.35 12.75 -8.10
C VAL A 53 -9.26 12.59 -9.30
N LYS A 54 -8.73 11.96 -10.35
CA LYS A 54 -9.39 11.74 -11.66
C LYS A 54 -10.09 10.39 -11.70
N SER A 55 -9.38 9.33 -11.30
CA SER A 55 -9.95 8.00 -11.18
C SER A 55 -9.31 7.24 -10.01
N VAL A 56 -10.07 6.29 -9.48
CA VAL A 56 -9.59 5.35 -8.44
C VAL A 56 -9.83 3.96 -8.98
N ARG A 57 -8.76 3.19 -9.16
CA ARG A 57 -8.82 1.79 -9.58
C ARG A 57 -8.41 0.90 -8.42
N ALA A 58 -9.32 0.06 -7.98
CA ALA A 58 -9.04 -0.92 -6.94
C ALA A 58 -8.56 -2.23 -7.59
N GLU A 59 -7.30 -2.57 -7.37
CA GLU A 59 -6.63 -3.76 -7.88
C GLU A 59 -6.12 -4.63 -6.72
N LEU A 60 -5.74 -5.88 -6.99
CA LEU A 60 -5.12 -6.75 -5.98
C LEU A 60 -3.81 -6.21 -5.42
N THR A 61 -3.16 -5.31 -6.14
CA THR A 61 -1.90 -4.66 -5.75
C THR A 61 -2.10 -3.42 -4.89
N GLY A 62 -3.35 -3.01 -4.64
CA GLY A 62 -3.72 -1.80 -3.91
C GLY A 62 -4.60 -0.86 -4.73
N LEU A 63 -4.82 0.35 -4.22
CA LEU A 63 -5.54 1.39 -4.95
C LEU A 63 -4.58 2.18 -5.84
N CYS A 64 -4.81 2.10 -7.15
CA CYS A 64 -4.20 3.01 -8.12
C CYS A 64 -5.04 4.29 -8.18
N ILE A 65 -4.49 5.39 -7.70
CA ILE A 65 -5.15 6.70 -7.71
C ILE A 65 -4.54 7.55 -8.83
N ASP A 66 -5.28 7.74 -9.90
CA ASP A 66 -4.90 8.68 -10.95
C ASP A 66 -5.30 10.10 -10.52
N TYR A 67 -4.35 10.99 -10.48
CA TYR A 67 -4.58 12.39 -10.11
C TYR A 67 -3.95 13.32 -11.14
N CYS A 68 -4.52 14.52 -11.28
CA CYS A 68 -4.00 15.57 -12.13
C CYS A 68 -3.75 16.82 -11.29
N GLY A 69 -2.67 17.51 -11.59
CA GLY A 69 -2.28 18.77 -10.96
C GLY A 69 -0.77 18.88 -10.88
N PHE A 70 -0.28 20.11 -10.85
CA PHE A 70 1.12 20.39 -10.51
C PHE A 70 1.21 20.41 -8.98
N ALA A 71 1.77 19.34 -8.42
CA ALA A 71 2.15 19.34 -7.02
C ALA A 71 3.67 19.33 -6.90
N GLU A 72 4.16 20.02 -5.88
CA GLU A 72 5.57 19.94 -5.51
C GLU A 72 5.92 18.47 -5.14
N PRO A 73 7.15 18.01 -5.38
CA PRO A 73 7.57 16.66 -5.02
C PRO A 73 7.30 16.30 -3.55
N LEU A 74 7.38 17.29 -2.65
CA LEU A 74 7.06 17.12 -1.23
C LEU A 74 5.60 16.76 -0.98
N ALA A 75 4.66 17.25 -1.79
CA ALA A 75 3.25 16.90 -1.67
C ALA A 75 3.00 15.41 -2.00
N HIS A 76 3.72 14.87 -2.97
CA HIS A 76 3.65 13.43 -3.29
C HIS A 76 4.22 12.57 -2.17
N ILE A 77 5.36 12.99 -1.58
CA ILE A 77 5.96 12.31 -0.42
C ILE A 77 5.01 12.34 0.78
N ALA A 78 4.44 13.51 1.09
CA ALA A 78 3.50 13.67 2.19
C ALA A 78 2.22 12.85 1.97
N ALA A 79 1.69 12.83 0.74
CA ALA A 79 0.55 12.00 0.40
C ALA A 79 0.85 10.50 0.53
N ALA A 80 2.04 10.05 0.12
CA ALA A 80 2.46 8.66 0.30
C ALA A 80 2.61 8.29 1.80
N PHE A 81 3.10 9.21 2.63
CA PHE A 81 3.22 8.99 4.07
C PHE A 81 1.88 9.01 4.81
N ALA A 82 0.87 9.69 4.27
CA ALA A 82 -0.42 9.87 4.92
C ALA A 82 -1.16 8.55 5.18
N GLY A 83 -1.08 7.56 4.26
CA GLY A 83 -1.68 6.24 4.45
C GLY A 83 -1.14 5.51 5.68
N PRO A 84 0.17 5.24 5.75
CA PRO A 84 0.79 4.65 6.94
C PRO A 84 0.50 5.43 8.22
N ALA A 85 0.58 6.77 8.19
CA ALA A 85 0.28 7.61 9.34
C ALA A 85 -1.17 7.45 9.82
N GLY A 86 -2.14 7.48 8.89
CA GLY A 86 -3.55 7.22 9.19
C GLY A 86 -3.78 5.83 9.77
N GLY A 87 -3.07 4.82 9.24
CA GLY A 87 -3.10 3.47 9.75
C GLY A 87 -2.55 3.34 11.18
N PHE A 88 -1.45 4.02 11.51
CA PHE A 88 -0.92 4.06 12.89
C PHE A 88 -1.90 4.74 13.86
N ILE A 89 -2.49 5.87 13.46
CA ILE A 89 -3.49 6.57 14.28
C ILE A 89 -4.69 5.65 14.53
N TYR A 90 -5.19 4.99 13.48
CA TYR A 90 -6.28 4.03 13.61
C TYR A 90 -5.91 2.85 14.52
N ALA A 91 -4.73 2.23 14.33
CA ALA A 91 -4.27 1.11 15.14
C ALA A 91 -4.23 1.47 16.64
N TYR A 92 -3.71 2.66 16.95
CA TYR A 92 -3.66 3.17 18.31
C TYR A 92 -5.07 3.38 18.90
N ALA A 93 -5.95 4.09 18.18
CA ALA A 93 -7.31 4.36 18.62
C ALA A 93 -8.13 3.06 18.81
N ALA A 94 -8.06 2.16 17.83
CA ALA A 94 -8.74 0.87 17.87
C ALA A 94 -8.24 -0.01 19.03
N SER A 95 -6.93 0.00 19.32
CA SER A 95 -6.36 -0.76 20.44
C SER A 95 -6.84 -0.24 21.80
N LEU A 96 -6.99 1.06 21.97
CA LEU A 96 -7.54 1.65 23.20
C LEU A 96 -9.00 1.24 23.40
N ILE A 97 -9.83 1.37 22.36
CA ILE A 97 -11.24 1.00 22.41
C ILE A 97 -11.40 -0.51 22.67
N ALA A 98 -10.57 -1.34 22.02
CA ALA A 98 -10.61 -2.79 22.22
C ALA A 98 -10.31 -3.19 23.66
N ARG A 99 -9.36 -2.52 24.34
CA ARG A 99 -9.04 -2.76 25.75
C ARG A 99 -10.20 -2.41 26.69
N GLU A 100 -10.89 -1.31 26.42
CA GLU A 100 -12.04 -0.87 27.24
C GLU A 100 -13.29 -1.75 27.03
N THR A 101 -13.50 -2.21 25.78
CA THR A 101 -14.72 -2.95 25.41
C THR A 101 -14.58 -4.46 25.44
N GLY A 102 -13.34 -4.99 25.48
CA GLY A 102 -13.05 -6.43 25.30
C GLY A 102 -13.35 -6.94 23.88
N CYS A 103 -13.40 -6.06 22.88
CA CYS A 103 -13.84 -6.37 21.53
C CYS A 103 -12.69 -7.01 20.72
N ALA A 104 -12.69 -8.35 20.60
CA ALA A 104 -11.61 -9.11 19.96
C ALA A 104 -11.40 -8.78 18.48
N TRP A 105 -12.48 -8.55 17.69
CA TRP A 105 -12.34 -8.20 16.29
C TRP A 105 -11.69 -6.81 16.09
N LEU A 106 -11.89 -5.89 17.04
CA LEU A 106 -11.28 -4.56 16.98
C LEU A 106 -9.79 -4.62 17.33
N GLU A 107 -9.42 -5.49 18.28
CA GLU A 107 -8.01 -5.77 18.60
C GLU A 107 -7.29 -6.38 17.40
N LEU A 108 -7.91 -7.35 16.72
CA LEU A 108 -7.40 -7.91 15.47
C LEU A 108 -7.24 -6.82 14.41
N SER A 109 -8.22 -5.95 14.24
CA SER A 109 -8.19 -4.84 13.28
C SER A 109 -7.06 -3.86 13.57
N ALA A 110 -6.81 -3.53 14.84
CA ALA A 110 -5.68 -2.70 15.25
C ALA A 110 -4.32 -3.34 14.88
N GLY A 111 -4.17 -4.65 15.15
CA GLY A 111 -2.98 -5.40 14.78
C GLY A 111 -2.74 -5.44 13.27
N ILE A 112 -3.79 -5.67 12.48
CA ILE A 112 -3.73 -5.65 11.01
C ILE A 112 -3.33 -4.27 10.51
N SER A 113 -3.90 -3.20 11.06
CA SER A 113 -3.56 -1.83 10.67
C SER A 113 -2.11 -1.48 10.96
N LEU A 114 -1.60 -1.89 12.11
CA LEU A 114 -0.20 -1.72 12.48
C LEU A 114 0.71 -2.44 11.47
N LEU A 115 0.43 -3.70 11.21
CA LEU A 115 1.20 -4.52 10.28
C LEU A 115 1.17 -3.94 8.87
N LEU A 116 -0.01 -3.54 8.39
CA LEU A 116 -0.20 -2.92 7.08
C LEU A 116 0.63 -1.63 6.96
N SER A 117 0.61 -0.77 7.99
CA SER A 117 1.33 0.50 7.99
C SER A 117 2.85 0.30 7.99
N VAL A 118 3.36 -0.63 8.81
CA VAL A 118 4.79 -0.98 8.85
C VAL A 118 5.22 -1.57 7.51
N PHE A 119 4.43 -2.50 6.95
CA PHE A 119 4.74 -3.12 5.66
C PHE A 119 4.75 -2.11 4.52
N ASN A 120 3.78 -1.18 4.48
CA ASN A 120 3.73 -0.14 3.46
C ASN A 120 4.87 0.88 3.59
N LEU A 121 5.51 1.04 4.75
CA LEU A 121 6.70 1.88 4.91
C LEU A 121 8.00 1.24 4.45
N LEU A 122 8.00 -0.04 4.05
CA LEU A 122 9.18 -0.64 3.44
C LEU A 122 9.59 0.14 2.19
N PRO A 123 10.91 0.45 2.02
CA PRO A 123 11.39 1.22 0.89
C PRO A 123 11.46 0.37 -0.39
N VAL A 124 10.33 -0.22 -0.75
CA VAL A 124 10.13 -1.15 -1.86
C VAL A 124 8.96 -0.67 -2.72
N LEU A 125 9.20 -0.38 -3.99
CA LEU A 125 8.12 -0.11 -4.94
C LEU A 125 7.30 -1.39 -5.20
N PRO A 126 5.99 -1.32 -5.28
CA PRO A 126 5.12 -0.13 -5.36
C PRO A 126 4.60 0.40 -4.02
N LEU A 127 5.10 -0.06 -2.87
CA LEU A 127 4.67 0.36 -1.54
C LEU A 127 4.90 1.86 -1.29
N ASP A 128 4.23 2.43 -0.30
CA ASP A 128 4.32 3.86 0.01
C ASP A 128 5.73 4.29 0.42
N GLY A 129 6.43 3.48 1.21
CA GLY A 129 7.83 3.71 1.56
C GLY A 129 8.75 3.74 0.33
N GLY A 130 8.46 2.93 -0.69
CA GLY A 130 9.13 2.97 -1.99
C GLY A 130 8.84 4.27 -2.75
N ARG A 131 7.59 4.75 -2.70
CA ARG A 131 7.20 6.05 -3.31
C ARG A 131 7.84 7.23 -2.61
N ILE A 132 7.92 7.20 -1.27
CA ILE A 132 8.64 8.20 -0.46
C ILE A 132 10.12 8.20 -0.85
N LEU A 133 10.77 7.04 -0.88
CA LEU A 133 12.16 6.90 -1.28
C LEU A 133 12.39 7.43 -2.70
N LEU A 134 11.55 7.07 -3.65
CA LEU A 134 11.61 7.56 -5.03
C LEU A 134 11.51 9.09 -5.07
N GLY A 135 10.54 9.68 -4.38
CA GLY A 135 10.36 11.13 -4.28
C GLY A 135 11.60 11.83 -3.73
N LEU A 136 12.14 11.34 -2.62
CA LEU A 136 13.35 11.89 -2.00
C LEU A 136 14.57 11.80 -2.93
N LEU A 137 14.80 10.64 -3.54
CA LEU A 137 15.93 10.43 -4.45
C LEU A 137 15.81 11.27 -5.73
N THR A 138 14.61 11.43 -6.26
CA THR A 138 14.41 12.29 -7.44
C THR A 138 14.60 13.76 -7.14
N MET A 139 14.27 14.21 -5.94
CA MET A 139 14.56 15.59 -5.49
C MET A 139 16.06 15.83 -5.32
N LEU A 140 16.81 14.87 -4.77
CA LEU A 140 18.22 15.03 -4.45
C LEU A 140 19.15 14.81 -5.65
N LEU A 141 18.82 13.85 -6.51
CA LEU A 141 19.71 13.35 -7.57
C LEU A 141 19.17 13.61 -8.98
N GLY A 142 18.00 14.23 -9.09
CA GLY A 142 17.27 14.36 -10.35
C GLY A 142 16.49 13.11 -10.75
N ALA A 143 15.53 13.28 -11.66
CA ALA A 143 14.54 12.26 -12.00
C ALA A 143 15.16 10.93 -12.45
N GLN A 144 16.10 10.95 -13.42
CA GLN A 144 16.67 9.72 -13.99
C GLN A 144 17.56 8.94 -13.00
N ALA A 145 18.41 9.65 -12.24
CA ALA A 145 19.30 9.01 -11.28
C ALA A 145 18.52 8.49 -10.06
N GLY A 146 17.61 9.31 -9.54
CA GLY A 146 16.74 8.95 -8.41
C GLY A 146 15.89 7.71 -8.70
N GLU A 147 15.23 7.68 -9.86
CA GLU A 147 14.44 6.53 -10.28
C GLU A 147 15.28 5.24 -10.37
N ARG A 148 16.45 5.32 -11.01
CA ARG A 148 17.34 4.16 -11.17
C ARG A 148 17.81 3.60 -9.82
N ILE A 149 18.16 4.50 -8.89
CA ILE A 149 18.63 4.10 -7.55
C ILE A 149 17.47 3.54 -6.74
N ALA A 150 16.29 4.16 -6.74
CA ALA A 150 15.12 3.67 -6.06
C ALA A 150 14.75 2.24 -6.47
N TYR A 151 14.75 1.95 -7.79
CA TYR A 151 14.49 0.59 -8.28
C TYR A 151 15.57 -0.42 -7.86
N ARG A 152 16.85 -0.03 -7.82
CA ARG A 152 17.94 -0.90 -7.35
C ARG A 152 17.78 -1.24 -5.87
N ILE A 153 17.51 -0.25 -5.03
CA ILE A 153 17.27 -0.43 -3.59
C ILE A 153 16.05 -1.33 -3.39
N SER A 154 14.96 -1.03 -4.07
CA SER A 154 13.72 -1.80 -4.03
C SER A 154 13.95 -3.28 -4.38
N PHE A 155 14.69 -3.55 -5.45
CA PHE A 155 15.02 -4.91 -5.87
C PHE A 155 15.92 -5.62 -4.84
N ALA A 156 16.94 -4.93 -4.32
CA ALA A 156 17.85 -5.51 -3.32
C ALA A 156 17.10 -5.90 -2.03
N ILE A 157 16.23 -5.01 -1.53
CA ILE A 157 15.42 -5.29 -0.34
C ILE A 157 14.47 -6.46 -0.58
N THR A 158 13.80 -6.50 -1.74
CA THR A 158 12.89 -7.61 -2.08
C THR A 158 13.64 -8.94 -2.19
N ALA A 159 14.86 -8.94 -2.72
CA ALA A 159 15.70 -10.14 -2.78
C ALA A 159 16.11 -10.62 -1.37
N VAL A 160 16.44 -9.70 -0.46
CA VAL A 160 16.70 -10.02 0.96
C VAL A 160 15.46 -10.58 1.65
N LEU A 161 14.29 -9.97 1.43
CA LEU A 161 13.01 -10.47 1.97
C LEU A 161 12.68 -11.87 1.44
N LEU A 162 12.97 -12.15 0.17
CA LEU A 162 12.76 -13.47 -0.41
C LEU A 162 13.71 -14.50 0.22
N ALA A 163 14.99 -14.16 0.37
CA ALA A 163 15.97 -15.03 1.01
C ALA A 163 15.62 -15.32 2.48
N ALA A 164 15.26 -14.28 3.25
CA ALA A 164 14.81 -14.45 4.63
C ALA A 164 13.51 -15.26 4.72
N GLY A 165 12.54 -15.00 3.83
CA GLY A 165 11.31 -15.74 3.76
C GLY A 165 11.50 -17.22 3.44
N THR A 166 12.45 -17.55 2.55
CA THR A 166 12.78 -18.96 2.24
C THR A 166 13.40 -19.68 3.43
N VAL A 167 14.31 -19.01 4.16
CA VAL A 167 14.90 -19.58 5.40
C VAL A 167 13.81 -19.84 6.45
N LEU A 168 12.90 -18.91 6.67
CA LEU A 168 11.77 -19.10 7.58
C LEU A 168 10.83 -20.23 7.13
N ALA A 169 10.58 -20.34 5.82
CA ALA A 169 9.74 -21.41 5.28
C ALA A 169 10.35 -22.81 5.51
N PHE A 170 11.68 -22.93 5.48
CA PHE A 170 12.37 -24.17 5.79
C PHE A 170 12.38 -24.51 7.29
N ASN A 171 12.48 -23.49 8.15
CA ASN A 171 12.55 -23.70 9.60
C ASN A 171 11.16 -23.93 10.23
N ASP A 172 10.17 -23.09 9.87
CA ASP A 172 8.88 -23.04 10.54
C ASP A 172 7.73 -23.55 9.66
N GLY A 173 8.01 -23.95 8.41
CA GLY A 173 6.99 -24.37 7.44
C GLY A 173 6.09 -23.25 6.93
N SER A 174 6.31 -21.99 7.35
CA SER A 174 5.47 -20.85 6.96
C SER A 174 5.79 -20.38 5.54
N LYS A 175 4.83 -20.54 4.62
CA LYS A 175 4.97 -20.13 3.21
C LYS A 175 4.60 -18.65 2.96
N ALA A 176 3.97 -17.98 3.94
CA ALA A 176 3.45 -16.63 3.78
C ALA A 176 4.55 -15.57 3.45
N PRO A 177 5.73 -15.55 4.11
CA PRO A 177 6.77 -14.57 3.78
C PRO A 177 7.33 -14.74 2.36
N VAL A 178 7.45 -15.99 1.90
CA VAL A 178 7.89 -16.29 0.51
C VAL A 178 6.86 -15.78 -0.49
N ALA A 179 5.57 -16.06 -0.25
CA ALA A 179 4.49 -15.60 -1.11
C ALA A 179 4.44 -14.07 -1.18
N ALA A 180 4.61 -13.37 -0.06
CA ALA A 180 4.66 -11.91 0.00
C ALA A 180 5.85 -11.35 -0.80
N ALA A 181 7.04 -11.94 -0.70
CA ALA A 181 8.21 -11.50 -1.43
C ALA A 181 8.07 -11.74 -2.94
N ILE A 182 7.52 -12.89 -3.36
CA ILE A 182 7.21 -13.18 -4.77
C ILE A 182 6.18 -12.18 -5.30
N TRP A 183 5.12 -11.91 -4.54
CA TRP A 183 4.11 -10.91 -4.90
C TRP A 183 4.75 -9.53 -5.11
N LEU A 184 5.63 -9.08 -4.21
CA LEU A 184 6.37 -7.82 -4.35
C LEU A 184 7.22 -7.79 -5.63
N MET A 185 7.91 -8.87 -5.97
CA MET A 185 8.69 -8.96 -7.22
C MET A 185 7.81 -8.81 -8.46
N LEU A 186 6.65 -9.47 -8.47
CA LEU A 186 5.68 -9.36 -9.57
C LEU A 186 5.08 -7.96 -9.66
N ALA A 187 4.73 -7.36 -8.53
CA ALA A 187 4.21 -6.00 -8.46
C ALA A 187 5.21 -4.95 -8.97
N GLN A 188 6.51 -5.07 -8.62
CA GLN A 188 7.56 -4.21 -9.15
C GLN A 188 7.70 -4.31 -10.67
N ARG A 189 7.58 -5.52 -11.21
CA ARG A 189 7.65 -5.74 -12.66
C ARG A 189 6.50 -5.07 -13.40
N ASN A 190 5.29 -5.17 -12.87
CA ASN A 190 4.09 -4.57 -13.45
C ASN A 190 4.11 -3.04 -13.33
N GLY A 191 4.45 -2.49 -12.16
CA GLY A 191 4.54 -1.06 -11.94
C GLY A 191 5.59 -0.36 -12.82
N ARG A 192 6.68 -1.05 -13.17
CA ARG A 192 7.66 -0.53 -14.14
C ARG A 192 7.10 -0.45 -15.56
N ALA A 193 6.24 -1.37 -15.95
CA ALA A 193 5.58 -1.37 -17.27
C ALA A 193 4.51 -0.27 -17.38
N GLU A 194 3.80 0.04 -16.29
CA GLU A 194 2.81 1.12 -16.23
C GLU A 194 3.44 2.52 -16.19
N GLY A 195 4.51 2.72 -15.41
CA GLY A 195 5.26 3.98 -15.38
C GLY A 195 5.87 4.40 -16.73
N ILE A 196 6.08 3.46 -17.65
CA ILE A 196 6.48 3.74 -19.04
C ILE A 196 5.28 4.26 -19.83
N ARG A 197 4.05 3.79 -19.58
CA ARG A 197 2.83 4.24 -20.27
C ARG A 197 2.34 5.62 -19.82
N GLU A 198 2.54 6.00 -18.57
CA GLU A 198 2.15 7.34 -18.07
C GLU A 198 3.03 8.48 -18.62
N LYS A 199 4.25 8.18 -19.07
CA LYS A 199 5.13 9.17 -19.73
C LYS A 199 4.71 9.53 -21.17
N GLU A 200 3.72 8.83 -21.73
CA GLU A 200 3.19 9.10 -23.08
C GLU A 200 1.89 9.94 -23.10
N CYS A 201 1.45 10.44 -21.95
CA CYS A 201 0.43 11.49 -21.83
C CYS A 201 1.06 12.83 -21.55
#